data_87d2a217af8b3260888019ccae5df734
#
_entry.id   87d2a217af8b3260888019ccae5df734
#
_cell.length_a   1.000
_cell.length_b   1.000
_cell.length_c   1.000
_cell.angle_alpha   90.00
_cell.angle_beta   90.00
_cell.angle_gamma   90.00
#
_symmetry.space_group_name_H-M   'P 1'
#
loop_
_entity.id
_entity.type
_entity.pdbx_description
1 polymer ?
#
loop_
_entity_poly.entity_id
_entity_poly.type
_entity_poly.pdbx_seq_one_letter_code
_entity_poly.pdbx_strand_id
1 'polypeptide(L)'
;MALVREAYRAIEDIVGKRNVSEDPAILETYRCITPQSSAHYGPIDHRTPKPQAVVLPASVEEVQQIIKICNKYGIEFKAASTFWAAMGFIGGDNAIQIDLIRMDSVEIDAKNMVAVVEPFAIGGTVQVEAMKNGLNCNIAGVGCSSSILASTSGWVGFGPSSISMGIASENLLGAEWVFPDGEIVRTGTLGAEGEWYCGEGPGPSARAIFRGWTGTAGSLGVCTKIAIRLHPWPGPKWIPTRGTAPIYRADGLDCCKTYTICFPDWAAYAEGFRLFYEADVAYLGHRQFNMFGRDIKTAMLEILTHEDKQFRDLLPLMEEPRIKEANDKMKIDVQIVIAGMSERDLDYKEKAVDAILEQIGASKSEFMLEKEMHDFVLLYLLRLGRKNYNYTLCGSYEGNFGLSPNVFVAAPVMEEAAAIKKEWEQTHTSVAAVGGDSDMGSMSGIGGGGTTGWEFFVHFDAYDKESIKGSDALVEITDKWQREKGFGPDFGRWNSDVRRPDAYNYTQEEHDEFYKSLPQPGLATYQWKIREAFNPNHLTSSYYKTMTPPEEKK
;
A
#
# COMPACT_ATOMS: atom_id res chain seq x y z
N MET A 1 -28.93 10.10 9.01
CA MET A 1 -30.22 9.58 9.55
C MET A 1 -29.94 8.31 10.33
N ALA A 2 -30.73 7.98 11.36
CA ALA A 2 -30.56 6.70 12.06
C ALA A 2 -31.03 5.55 11.14
N LEU A 3 -30.46 4.36 11.35
CA LEU A 3 -30.87 3.16 10.63
C LEU A 3 -32.32 2.79 10.94
N VAL A 4 -33.04 2.25 9.97
CA VAL A 4 -34.41 1.75 10.17
C VAL A 4 -34.39 0.69 11.27
N ARG A 5 -35.26 0.82 12.27
CA ARG A 5 -35.24 -0.05 13.47
C ARG A 5 -35.36 -1.55 13.18
N GLU A 6 -36.15 -1.90 12.20
CA GLU A 6 -36.32 -3.29 11.76
C GLU A 6 -35.02 -3.84 11.15
N ALA A 7 -34.32 -3.02 10.35
CA ALA A 7 -33.01 -3.40 9.78
C ALA A 7 -31.95 -3.54 10.88
N TYR A 8 -31.90 -2.59 11.83
CA TYR A 8 -30.96 -2.66 12.96
C TYR A 8 -31.16 -3.94 13.77
N ARG A 9 -32.40 -4.27 14.15
CA ARG A 9 -32.72 -5.48 14.90
C ARG A 9 -32.36 -6.75 14.13
N ALA A 10 -32.66 -6.79 12.83
CA ALA A 10 -32.32 -7.94 12.00
C ALA A 10 -30.78 -8.13 11.91
N ILE A 11 -30.01 -7.05 11.84
CA ILE A 11 -28.53 -7.13 11.90
C ILE A 11 -28.06 -7.55 13.30
N GLU A 12 -28.66 -7.00 14.36
CA GLU A 12 -28.35 -7.37 15.75
C GLU A 12 -28.60 -8.85 16.01
N ASP A 13 -29.68 -9.43 15.46
CA ASP A 13 -30.01 -10.85 15.58
C ASP A 13 -28.96 -11.76 14.88
N ILE A 14 -28.29 -11.26 13.82
CA ILE A 14 -27.24 -11.98 13.10
C ILE A 14 -25.93 -11.94 13.88
N VAL A 15 -25.42 -10.76 14.17
CA VAL A 15 -24.06 -10.58 14.71
C VAL A 15 -24.02 -10.56 16.24
N GLY A 16 -25.17 -10.41 16.90
CA GLY A 16 -25.31 -10.21 18.34
C GLY A 16 -25.10 -8.75 18.76
N LYS A 17 -25.79 -8.37 19.84
CA LYS A 17 -25.86 -6.99 20.36
C LYS A 17 -24.50 -6.28 20.57
N ARG A 18 -23.44 -7.04 20.87
CA ARG A 18 -22.10 -6.48 21.12
C ARG A 18 -21.35 -6.12 19.84
N ASN A 19 -21.82 -6.59 18.69
CA ASN A 19 -21.15 -6.51 17.41
C ASN A 19 -21.87 -5.59 16.40
N VAL A 20 -22.82 -4.79 16.87
CA VAL A 20 -23.47 -3.73 16.11
C VAL A 20 -23.67 -2.52 17.00
N SER A 21 -23.44 -1.31 16.48
CA SER A 21 -23.58 -0.08 17.24
C SER A 21 -24.04 1.09 16.38
N GLU A 22 -24.93 1.90 16.97
CA GLU A 22 -25.32 3.24 16.51
C GLU A 22 -24.85 4.31 17.49
N ASP A 23 -24.01 3.98 18.47
CA ASP A 23 -23.50 4.94 19.45
C ASP A 23 -22.72 6.06 18.75
N PRO A 24 -23.08 7.32 18.96
CA PRO A 24 -22.46 8.46 18.27
C PRO A 24 -20.93 8.53 18.45
N ALA A 25 -20.43 8.13 19.61
CA ALA A 25 -18.97 8.13 19.87
C ALA A 25 -18.27 7.04 19.05
N ILE A 26 -18.87 5.86 18.95
CA ILE A 26 -18.35 4.77 18.11
C ILE A 26 -18.40 5.17 16.64
N LEU A 27 -19.53 5.69 16.17
CA LEU A 27 -19.66 6.11 14.77
C LEU A 27 -18.63 7.20 14.39
N GLU A 28 -18.28 8.08 15.32
CA GLU A 28 -17.27 9.11 15.09
C GLU A 28 -15.86 8.51 14.91
N THR A 29 -15.53 7.40 15.55
CA THR A 29 -14.23 6.74 15.37
C THR A 29 -14.06 6.10 13.99
N TYR A 30 -15.15 5.88 13.27
CA TYR A 30 -15.15 5.39 11.88
C TYR A 30 -15.22 6.51 10.84
N ARG A 31 -14.98 7.75 11.24
CA ARG A 31 -14.76 8.85 10.31
C ARG A 31 -13.27 9.09 10.17
N CYS A 32 -12.76 8.93 8.97
CA CYS A 32 -11.36 9.19 8.69
C CYS A 32 -11.17 10.66 8.32
N ILE A 33 -10.17 11.30 8.91
CA ILE A 33 -9.52 12.46 8.29
C ILE A 33 -8.63 11.85 7.23
N THR A 34 -8.97 12.02 5.97
CA THR A 34 -8.22 11.37 4.89
C THR A 34 -6.86 12.03 4.74
N PRO A 35 -5.77 11.30 4.97
CA PRO A 35 -4.46 11.87 4.79
C PRO A 35 -4.12 12.15 3.31
N GLN A 36 -4.76 11.47 2.37
CA GLN A 36 -4.40 11.50 0.95
C GLN A 36 -5.15 12.55 0.11
N SER A 37 -6.00 13.35 0.71
CA SER A 37 -6.82 14.28 -0.06
C SER A 37 -7.42 15.39 0.76
N SER A 38 -6.92 15.61 1.98
CA SER A 38 -7.36 16.74 2.81
C SER A 38 -7.12 18.07 2.13
N ALA A 39 -6.11 18.13 1.27
CA ALA A 39 -5.83 19.28 0.44
C ALA A 39 -6.94 19.61 -0.54
N HIS A 40 -7.63 18.64 -1.07
CA HIS A 40 -8.77 18.86 -1.98
C HIS A 40 -10.08 19.14 -1.26
N TYR A 41 -10.09 19.00 0.05
CA TYR A 41 -11.33 18.94 0.81
C TYR A 41 -11.65 20.20 1.62
N GLY A 42 -10.76 21.23 1.66
CA GLY A 42 -10.94 22.48 2.43
C GLY A 42 -10.90 22.27 3.96
N PRO A 43 -11.32 23.21 4.81
CA PRO A 43 -11.02 23.18 6.24
C PRO A 43 -11.81 22.12 7.01
N ILE A 44 -11.19 21.50 7.97
CA ILE A 44 -11.65 20.71 9.17
C ILE A 44 -12.90 19.81 9.05
N ASP A 45 -13.87 20.13 8.20
CA ASP A 45 -15.08 19.32 8.00
C ASP A 45 -14.91 18.13 7.03
N HIS A 46 -13.67 17.87 6.62
CA HIS A 46 -13.33 16.87 5.61
C HIS A 46 -13.06 15.50 6.18
N ARG A 47 -13.89 15.11 7.07
CA ARG A 47 -13.99 13.73 7.49
C ARG A 47 -14.85 12.98 6.47
N THR A 48 -14.55 11.70 6.30
CA THR A 48 -15.46 10.82 5.59
C THR A 48 -16.88 10.90 6.19
N PRO A 49 -17.91 10.59 5.42
CA PRO A 49 -19.27 10.54 5.93
C PRO A 49 -19.38 9.70 7.21
N LYS A 50 -20.33 10.03 8.06
CA LYS A 50 -20.59 9.29 9.29
C LYS A 50 -21.50 8.09 9.01
N PRO A 51 -21.10 6.84 9.34
CA PRO A 51 -21.94 5.69 9.11
C PRO A 51 -23.22 5.72 9.97
N GLN A 52 -24.30 5.11 9.48
CA GLN A 52 -25.53 4.94 10.24
C GLN A 52 -25.37 3.90 11.36
N ALA A 53 -24.56 2.89 11.10
CA ALA A 53 -24.18 1.87 12.08
C ALA A 53 -22.81 1.29 11.72
N VAL A 54 -22.14 0.73 12.72
CA VAL A 54 -20.95 -0.12 12.58
C VAL A 54 -21.34 -1.55 12.91
N VAL A 55 -20.95 -2.50 12.06
CA VAL A 55 -21.31 -3.91 12.17
C VAL A 55 -20.06 -4.78 12.07
N LEU A 56 -19.87 -5.72 13.01
CA LEU A 56 -18.70 -6.59 13.12
C LEU A 56 -19.08 -8.07 12.87
N PRO A 57 -19.18 -8.54 11.63
CA PRO A 57 -19.41 -9.95 11.33
C PRO A 57 -18.18 -10.82 11.64
N ALA A 58 -18.41 -12.12 11.87
CA ALA A 58 -17.38 -13.12 12.16
C ALA A 58 -17.30 -14.23 11.10
N SER A 59 -18.18 -14.25 10.12
CA SER A 59 -18.19 -15.29 9.08
C SER A 59 -18.74 -14.77 7.75
N VAL A 60 -18.49 -15.51 6.68
CA VAL A 60 -19.04 -15.22 5.36
C VAL A 60 -20.56 -15.25 5.34
N GLU A 61 -21.18 -16.13 6.15
CA GLU A 61 -22.63 -16.24 6.26
C GLU A 61 -23.23 -15.02 6.94
N GLU A 62 -22.59 -14.50 8.00
CA GLU A 62 -23.01 -13.24 8.64
C GLU A 62 -22.91 -12.07 7.66
N VAL A 63 -21.79 -11.96 6.91
CA VAL A 63 -21.63 -10.94 5.85
C VAL A 63 -22.73 -11.06 4.79
N GLN A 64 -23.02 -12.28 4.32
CA GLN A 64 -24.07 -12.53 3.33
C GLN A 64 -25.44 -12.05 3.84
N GLN A 65 -25.80 -12.40 5.08
CA GLN A 65 -27.09 -12.03 5.66
C GLN A 65 -27.19 -10.51 5.84
N ILE A 66 -26.13 -9.84 6.28
CA ILE A 66 -26.08 -8.38 6.41
C ILE A 66 -26.32 -7.73 5.03
N ILE A 67 -25.65 -8.18 3.97
CA ILE A 67 -25.82 -7.65 2.62
C ILE A 67 -27.25 -7.86 2.11
N LYS A 68 -27.87 -9.01 2.40
CA LYS A 68 -29.28 -9.26 2.05
C LYS A 68 -30.23 -8.31 2.80
N ILE A 69 -29.94 -7.97 4.05
CA ILE A 69 -30.69 -6.94 4.79
C ILE A 69 -30.49 -5.57 4.13
N CYS A 70 -29.26 -5.21 3.77
CA CYS A 70 -28.98 -3.98 3.06
C CYS A 70 -29.79 -3.86 1.77
N ASN A 71 -29.85 -4.93 0.96
CA ASN A 71 -30.68 -4.98 -0.24
C ASN A 71 -32.18 -4.80 0.07
N LYS A 72 -32.68 -5.45 1.11
CA LYS A 72 -34.11 -5.38 1.48
C LYS A 72 -34.54 -3.98 1.87
N TYR A 73 -33.66 -3.22 2.53
CA TYR A 73 -33.99 -1.90 3.08
C TYR A 73 -33.38 -0.73 2.33
N GLY A 74 -32.65 -0.98 1.22
CA GLY A 74 -31.98 0.06 0.44
C GLY A 74 -30.86 0.77 1.20
N ILE A 75 -30.13 0.05 2.05
CA ILE A 75 -29.03 0.56 2.87
C ILE A 75 -27.72 0.34 2.12
N GLU A 76 -26.95 1.40 1.94
CA GLU A 76 -25.60 1.26 1.42
C GLU A 76 -24.67 0.61 2.45
N PHE A 77 -23.63 -0.07 1.97
CA PHE A 77 -22.63 -0.69 2.85
C PHE A 77 -21.21 -0.56 2.31
N LYS A 78 -20.26 -0.54 3.20
CA LYS A 78 -18.83 -0.62 2.90
C LYS A 78 -18.15 -1.53 3.90
N ALA A 79 -17.37 -2.50 3.41
CA ALA A 79 -16.54 -3.33 4.25
C ALA A 79 -15.09 -2.84 4.27
N ALA A 80 -14.45 -2.98 5.42
CA ALA A 80 -13.03 -2.76 5.60
C ALA A 80 -12.48 -3.68 6.70
N SER A 81 -11.16 -3.80 6.74
CA SER A 81 -10.46 -4.57 7.77
C SER A 81 -9.56 -3.69 8.62
N THR A 82 -8.38 -3.32 8.13
CA THR A 82 -7.38 -2.58 8.91
C THR A 82 -7.48 -1.06 8.78
N PHE A 83 -8.39 -0.53 7.98
CA PHE A 83 -8.64 0.91 7.77
C PHE A 83 -7.36 1.72 7.49
N TRP A 84 -6.42 1.11 6.77
CA TRP A 84 -5.16 1.76 6.50
C TRP A 84 -5.30 2.92 5.50
N ALA A 85 -6.25 2.84 4.58
CA ALA A 85 -6.49 3.87 3.57
C ALA A 85 -7.94 4.36 3.57
N ALA A 86 -8.16 5.56 3.07
CA ALA A 86 -9.50 6.17 2.92
C ALA A 86 -10.50 5.28 2.17
N MET A 87 -10.01 4.41 1.30
CA MET A 87 -10.83 3.43 0.59
C MET A 87 -11.59 2.45 1.50
N GLY A 88 -11.18 2.30 2.75
CA GLY A 88 -11.88 1.48 3.74
C GLY A 88 -13.17 2.10 4.28
N PHE A 89 -13.36 3.40 4.10
CA PHE A 89 -14.49 4.13 4.67
C PHE A 89 -15.66 4.27 3.69
N ILE A 90 -16.85 4.53 4.25
CA ILE A 90 -18.06 4.79 3.47
C ILE A 90 -17.94 6.06 2.63
N GLY A 91 -18.65 6.11 1.50
CA GLY A 91 -18.69 7.25 0.60
C GLY A 91 -19.94 8.13 0.73
N GLY A 92 -20.91 7.78 1.58
CA GLY A 92 -22.15 8.52 1.77
C GLY A 92 -22.81 8.26 3.11
N ASP A 93 -23.68 9.19 3.55
CA ASP A 93 -24.32 9.14 4.87
C ASP A 93 -25.44 8.09 5.00
N ASN A 94 -25.84 7.45 3.90
CA ASN A 94 -26.85 6.38 3.90
C ASN A 94 -26.22 4.97 3.97
N ALA A 95 -25.08 4.83 4.60
CA ALA A 95 -24.32 3.62 4.61
C ALA A 95 -24.04 3.08 6.01
N ILE A 96 -23.88 1.76 6.11
CA ILE A 96 -23.28 1.11 7.27
C ILE A 96 -21.82 0.78 6.98
N GLN A 97 -20.98 0.86 8.01
CA GLN A 97 -19.61 0.36 7.97
C GLN A 97 -19.57 -1.08 8.46
N ILE A 98 -19.13 -1.98 7.61
CA ILE A 98 -18.87 -3.38 8.00
C ILE A 98 -17.40 -3.48 8.35
N ASP A 99 -17.08 -3.72 9.61
CA ASP A 99 -15.70 -3.91 10.09
C ASP A 99 -15.43 -5.40 10.26
N LEU A 100 -14.48 -5.90 9.48
CA LEU A 100 -14.14 -7.32 9.40
C LEU A 100 -13.10 -7.76 10.44
N ILE A 101 -12.93 -6.99 11.51
CA ILE A 101 -11.92 -7.21 12.56
C ILE A 101 -12.00 -8.59 13.21
N ARG A 102 -13.17 -9.23 13.21
CA ARG A 102 -13.39 -10.57 13.79
C ARG A 102 -13.03 -11.72 12.86
N MET A 103 -12.65 -11.42 11.62
CA MET A 103 -12.28 -12.40 10.60
C MET A 103 -10.75 -12.30 10.39
N ASP A 104 -9.97 -12.98 11.22
CA ASP A 104 -8.50 -12.84 11.32
C ASP A 104 -7.73 -14.15 11.15
N SER A 105 -8.39 -15.21 10.72
CA SER A 105 -7.79 -16.54 10.53
C SER A 105 -6.65 -16.53 9.52
N VAL A 106 -5.61 -17.31 9.82
CA VAL A 106 -4.45 -17.59 8.96
C VAL A 106 -4.17 -19.08 8.98
N GLU A 107 -4.26 -19.72 7.82
CA GLU A 107 -3.95 -21.14 7.63
C GLU A 107 -2.78 -21.27 6.64
N ILE A 108 -1.77 -22.07 7.00
CA ILE A 108 -0.58 -22.31 6.16
C ILE A 108 -0.57 -23.74 5.64
N ASP A 109 -0.71 -23.89 4.34
CA ASP A 109 -0.41 -25.14 3.64
C ASP A 109 1.06 -25.11 3.16
N ALA A 110 1.94 -25.56 4.03
CA ALA A 110 3.36 -25.53 3.76
C ALA A 110 3.78 -26.43 2.58
N LYS A 111 3.05 -27.52 2.33
CA LYS A 111 3.36 -28.48 1.26
C LYS A 111 3.10 -27.87 -0.11
N ASN A 112 2.02 -27.12 -0.25
CA ASN A 112 1.62 -26.46 -1.48
C ASN A 112 2.09 -25.01 -1.57
N MET A 113 2.75 -24.49 -0.52
CA MET A 113 3.21 -23.10 -0.41
C MET A 113 2.05 -22.11 -0.58
N VAL A 114 0.98 -22.31 0.16
CA VAL A 114 -0.22 -21.49 0.13
C VAL A 114 -0.54 -21.01 1.55
N ALA A 115 -0.95 -19.76 1.67
CA ALA A 115 -1.66 -19.26 2.85
C ALA A 115 -3.10 -18.95 2.50
N VAL A 116 -4.03 -19.40 3.34
CA VAL A 116 -5.44 -19.01 3.30
C VAL A 116 -5.68 -18.01 4.42
N VAL A 117 -6.19 -16.84 4.08
CA VAL A 117 -6.29 -15.73 5.02
C VAL A 117 -7.64 -15.04 4.95
N GLU A 118 -8.11 -14.59 6.11
CA GLU A 118 -9.30 -13.77 6.26
C GLU A 118 -8.96 -12.25 6.27
N PRO A 119 -9.97 -11.35 6.18
CA PRO A 119 -9.75 -9.93 5.95
C PRO A 119 -8.87 -9.21 6.97
N PHE A 120 -8.93 -9.57 8.25
CA PHE A 120 -8.13 -8.92 9.29
C PHE A 120 -6.77 -9.60 9.53
N ALA A 121 -6.42 -10.62 8.75
CA ALA A 121 -5.09 -11.20 8.77
C ALA A 121 -4.05 -10.17 8.29
N ILE A 122 -3.31 -9.60 9.24
CA ILE A 122 -2.28 -8.59 8.94
C ILE A 122 -1.01 -9.26 8.42
N GLY A 123 -0.27 -8.53 7.58
CA GLY A 123 0.95 -9.01 6.93
C GLY A 123 1.98 -9.60 7.89
N GLY A 124 2.16 -8.97 9.06
CA GLY A 124 3.09 -9.47 10.08
C GLY A 124 2.71 -10.84 10.64
N THR A 125 1.43 -11.09 10.88
CA THR A 125 0.95 -12.40 11.35
C THR A 125 1.16 -13.46 10.28
N VAL A 126 0.76 -13.19 9.05
CA VAL A 126 0.91 -14.12 7.92
C VAL A 126 2.40 -14.44 7.68
N GLN A 127 3.26 -13.44 7.73
CA GLN A 127 4.70 -13.61 7.57
C GLN A 127 5.30 -14.51 8.66
N VAL A 128 4.94 -14.26 9.93
CA VAL A 128 5.43 -15.05 11.06
C VAL A 128 4.98 -16.52 10.94
N GLU A 129 3.71 -16.75 10.63
CA GLU A 129 3.19 -18.11 10.44
C GLU A 129 3.83 -18.81 9.23
N ALA A 130 4.06 -18.10 8.13
CA ALA A 130 4.79 -18.63 6.97
C ALA A 130 6.26 -18.98 7.33
N MET A 131 6.98 -18.09 8.02
CA MET A 131 8.39 -18.30 8.40
C MET A 131 8.58 -19.52 9.33
N LYS A 132 7.64 -19.81 10.21
CA LYS A 132 7.64 -21.03 11.03
C LYS A 132 7.69 -22.30 10.16
N ASN A 133 7.23 -22.21 8.94
CA ASN A 133 7.18 -23.30 7.95
C ASN A 133 8.27 -23.19 6.87
N GLY A 134 9.25 -22.30 7.01
CA GLY A 134 10.30 -22.08 6.00
C GLY A 134 9.81 -21.35 4.75
N LEU A 135 8.74 -20.57 4.89
CA LEU A 135 8.11 -19.80 3.82
C LEU A 135 7.99 -18.32 4.19
N ASN A 136 7.72 -17.47 3.21
CA ASN A 136 7.48 -16.05 3.38
C ASN A 136 6.38 -15.58 2.41
N CYS A 137 5.84 -14.40 2.62
CA CYS A 137 4.83 -13.81 1.77
C CYS A 137 5.22 -12.40 1.32
N ASN A 138 4.61 -11.93 0.24
CA ASN A 138 4.67 -10.52 -0.11
C ASN A 138 3.96 -9.69 0.98
N ILE A 139 4.59 -8.60 1.40
CA ILE A 139 3.99 -7.62 2.32
C ILE A 139 4.00 -6.26 1.62
N ALA A 140 2.83 -5.63 1.58
CA ALA A 140 2.68 -4.29 1.02
C ALA A 140 3.60 -3.28 1.72
N GLY A 141 4.12 -2.34 0.94
CA GLY A 141 5.04 -1.28 1.38
C GLY A 141 4.54 -0.45 2.55
N VAL A 142 3.24 -0.36 2.71
CA VAL A 142 2.54 0.33 3.80
C VAL A 142 2.79 -0.26 5.19
N GLY A 143 3.27 -1.49 5.27
CA GLY A 143 3.71 -2.09 6.53
C GLY A 143 3.01 -3.40 6.88
N CYS A 144 3.58 -4.07 7.88
CA CYS A 144 3.14 -5.39 8.30
C CYS A 144 1.79 -5.41 9.06
N SER A 145 1.22 -4.27 9.41
CA SER A 145 -0.10 -4.16 10.05
C SER A 145 -1.25 -3.93 9.06
N SER A 146 -0.95 -3.83 7.78
CA SER A 146 -1.98 -3.81 6.75
C SER A 146 -2.52 -5.21 6.46
N SER A 147 -3.77 -5.29 6.05
CA SER A 147 -4.41 -6.53 5.64
C SER A 147 -3.76 -7.10 4.37
N ILE A 148 -3.36 -8.36 4.43
CA ILE A 148 -2.88 -9.09 3.24
C ILE A 148 -4.01 -9.23 2.22
N LEU A 149 -5.22 -9.56 2.67
CA LEU A 149 -6.36 -9.69 1.79
C LEU A 149 -6.67 -8.38 1.06
N ALA A 150 -6.76 -7.27 1.79
CA ALA A 150 -7.10 -5.98 1.20
C ALA A 150 -6.02 -5.49 0.23
N SER A 151 -4.73 -5.69 0.55
CA SER A 151 -3.63 -5.33 -0.35
C SER A 151 -3.53 -6.22 -1.59
N THR A 152 -4.09 -7.43 -1.54
CA THR A 152 -4.09 -8.38 -2.67
C THR A 152 -5.30 -8.22 -3.58
N SER A 153 -6.48 -7.98 -3.02
CA SER A 153 -7.76 -7.95 -3.75
C SER A 153 -8.28 -6.55 -4.04
N GLY A 154 -7.96 -5.58 -3.22
CA GLY A 154 -8.49 -4.21 -3.30
C GLY A 154 -7.46 -3.15 -3.65
N TRP A 155 -6.18 -3.46 -3.53
CA TRP A 155 -5.06 -2.59 -3.82
C TRP A 155 -3.92 -3.38 -4.43
N VAL A 156 -2.96 -2.72 -5.06
CA VAL A 156 -1.89 -3.41 -5.79
C VAL A 156 -0.91 -4.15 -4.89
N GLY A 157 -0.74 -3.71 -3.66
CA GLY A 157 0.08 -4.37 -2.66
C GLY A 157 1.55 -4.57 -3.05
N PHE A 158 2.21 -3.53 -3.59
CA PHE A 158 3.64 -3.57 -3.83
C PHE A 158 4.43 -3.27 -2.55
N GLY A 159 5.65 -3.79 -2.47
CA GLY A 159 6.51 -3.63 -1.31
C GLY A 159 7.94 -4.09 -1.57
N PRO A 160 8.81 -4.13 -0.54
CA PRO A 160 10.21 -4.53 -0.69
C PRO A 160 10.40 -5.90 -1.33
N SER A 161 9.49 -6.84 -1.09
CA SER A 161 9.53 -8.19 -1.63
C SER A 161 9.03 -8.31 -3.07
N SER A 162 8.48 -7.25 -3.64
CA SER A 162 7.94 -7.30 -5.01
C SER A 162 8.99 -7.59 -6.07
N ILE A 163 10.27 -7.28 -5.80
CA ILE A 163 11.38 -7.57 -6.70
C ILE A 163 11.59 -9.09 -6.90
N SER A 164 11.29 -9.91 -5.90
CA SER A 164 11.47 -11.38 -5.96
C SER A 164 10.15 -12.16 -5.95
N MET A 165 9.11 -11.60 -5.35
CA MET A 165 7.84 -12.30 -5.11
C MET A 165 6.68 -11.78 -5.98
N GLY A 166 6.91 -10.73 -6.77
CA GLY A 166 5.86 -10.02 -7.47
C GLY A 166 4.99 -9.17 -6.54
N ILE A 167 4.04 -8.44 -7.10
CA ILE A 167 3.08 -7.67 -6.32
C ILE A 167 2.03 -8.57 -5.67
N ALA A 168 1.35 -8.08 -4.64
CA ALA A 168 0.38 -8.89 -3.89
C ALA A 168 -0.72 -9.48 -4.78
N SER A 169 -1.25 -8.71 -5.74
CA SER A 169 -2.28 -9.17 -6.66
C SER A 169 -1.84 -10.32 -7.59
N GLU A 170 -0.55 -10.45 -7.89
CA GLU A 170 0.00 -11.57 -8.68
C GLU A 170 0.07 -12.86 -7.85
N ASN A 171 0.05 -12.75 -6.53
CA ASN A 171 0.09 -13.88 -5.61
C ASN A 171 -1.30 -14.45 -5.30
N LEU A 172 -2.38 -13.86 -5.79
CA LEU A 172 -3.75 -14.33 -5.56
C LEU A 172 -3.99 -15.66 -6.30
N LEU A 173 -4.32 -16.70 -5.56
CA LEU A 173 -4.64 -18.05 -6.07
C LEU A 173 -6.14 -18.33 -6.06
N GLY A 174 -6.84 -17.81 -5.08
CA GLY A 174 -8.28 -18.00 -4.94
C GLY A 174 -8.90 -16.91 -4.07
N ALA A 175 -10.21 -16.71 -4.22
CA ALA A 175 -10.96 -15.75 -3.43
C ALA A 175 -12.37 -16.24 -3.15
N GLU A 176 -12.86 -15.96 -1.95
CA GLU A 176 -14.25 -16.06 -1.55
C GLU A 176 -14.81 -14.65 -1.44
N TRP A 177 -15.94 -14.41 -2.08
CA TRP A 177 -16.51 -13.09 -2.21
C TRP A 177 -18.01 -13.10 -2.00
N VAL A 178 -18.54 -12.15 -1.24
CA VAL A 178 -19.98 -11.89 -1.17
C VAL A 178 -20.31 -10.71 -2.05
N PHE A 179 -21.02 -10.96 -3.12
CA PHE A 179 -21.43 -9.91 -4.09
C PHE A 179 -22.46 -8.95 -3.49
N PRO A 180 -22.69 -7.79 -4.12
CA PRO A 180 -23.64 -6.79 -3.63
C PRO A 180 -25.09 -7.27 -3.52
N ASP A 181 -25.48 -8.34 -4.20
CA ASP A 181 -26.78 -9.00 -4.08
C ASP A 181 -26.84 -10.05 -2.95
N GLY A 182 -25.70 -10.35 -2.32
CA GLY A 182 -25.56 -11.35 -1.28
C GLY A 182 -25.25 -12.77 -1.79
N GLU A 183 -24.89 -12.93 -3.07
CA GLU A 183 -24.40 -14.21 -3.58
C GLU A 183 -22.94 -14.44 -3.14
N ILE A 184 -22.65 -15.68 -2.66
CA ILE A 184 -21.27 -16.07 -2.33
C ILE A 184 -20.65 -16.70 -3.57
N VAL A 185 -19.56 -16.13 -4.02
CA VAL A 185 -18.79 -16.63 -5.16
C VAL A 185 -17.40 -17.05 -4.71
N ARG A 186 -16.98 -18.24 -5.11
CA ARG A 186 -15.66 -18.81 -4.83
C ARG A 186 -14.96 -19.06 -6.15
N THR A 187 -13.74 -18.56 -6.27
CA THR A 187 -12.95 -18.69 -7.50
C THR A 187 -11.51 -19.06 -7.17
N GLY A 188 -10.85 -19.84 -8.04
CA GLY A 188 -9.51 -20.34 -7.82
C GLY A 188 -9.48 -21.55 -6.91
N THR A 189 -8.41 -21.70 -6.14
CA THR A 189 -8.19 -22.84 -5.23
C THR A 189 -7.76 -22.35 -3.85
N LEU A 190 -8.20 -23.07 -2.81
CA LEU A 190 -7.74 -22.88 -1.43
C LEU A 190 -6.55 -23.79 -1.05
N GLY A 191 -5.86 -24.37 -2.01
CA GLY A 191 -4.81 -25.35 -1.80
C GLY A 191 -5.26 -26.76 -2.19
N ALA A 192 -4.39 -27.77 -1.98
CA ALA A 192 -4.65 -29.13 -2.45
C ALA A 192 -5.81 -29.84 -1.71
N GLU A 193 -6.03 -29.47 -0.45
CA GLU A 193 -7.07 -30.02 0.41
C GLU A 193 -8.26 -29.06 0.57
N GLY A 194 -8.25 -27.94 -0.21
CA GLY A 194 -9.31 -26.93 -0.16
C GLY A 194 -10.69 -27.51 -0.51
N GLU A 195 -11.70 -27.04 0.20
CA GLU A 195 -13.09 -27.48 -0.01
C GLU A 195 -13.66 -27.07 -1.37
N TRP A 196 -13.03 -26.13 -2.05
CA TRP A 196 -13.46 -25.68 -3.35
C TRP A 196 -12.29 -25.45 -4.29
N TYR A 197 -12.51 -25.92 -5.51
CA TYR A 197 -11.64 -25.72 -6.64
C TYR A 197 -12.48 -25.21 -7.79
N CYS A 198 -12.11 -24.04 -8.30
CA CYS A 198 -12.64 -23.50 -9.53
C CYS A 198 -11.52 -23.52 -10.55
N GLY A 199 -11.51 -24.51 -11.42
CA GLY A 199 -10.63 -24.51 -12.59
C GLY A 199 -10.98 -23.32 -13.45
N GLU A 200 -10.06 -22.36 -13.54
CA GLU A 200 -10.17 -21.30 -14.52
C GLU A 200 -9.88 -21.93 -15.91
N GLY A 201 -10.93 -22.44 -16.53
CA GLY A 201 -10.84 -22.97 -17.89
C GLY A 201 -10.46 -21.90 -18.92
N PRO A 202 -10.35 -22.25 -20.19
CA PRO A 202 -10.13 -21.26 -21.25
C PRO A 202 -11.28 -20.23 -21.23
N GLY A 203 -10.95 -18.97 -21.10
CA GLY A 203 -11.91 -17.88 -21.05
C GLY A 203 -11.52 -16.78 -20.09
N PRO A 204 -12.36 -15.75 -19.88
CA PRO A 204 -12.10 -14.69 -18.93
C PRO A 204 -11.98 -15.26 -17.52
N SER A 205 -10.86 -14.99 -16.86
CA SER A 205 -10.66 -15.40 -15.47
C SER A 205 -11.50 -14.55 -14.52
N ALA A 206 -12.42 -15.16 -13.77
CA ALA A 206 -13.17 -14.48 -12.74
C ALA A 206 -12.23 -13.89 -11.65
N ARG A 207 -11.14 -14.59 -11.34
CA ARG A 207 -10.11 -14.13 -10.43
C ARG A 207 -9.48 -12.81 -10.90
N ALA A 208 -9.27 -12.61 -12.19
CA ALA A 208 -8.71 -11.39 -12.74
C ALA A 208 -9.62 -10.16 -12.55
N ILE A 209 -10.92 -10.35 -12.38
CA ILE A 209 -11.88 -9.27 -12.06
C ILE A 209 -11.66 -8.76 -10.63
N PHE A 210 -11.28 -9.63 -9.71
CA PHE A 210 -11.13 -9.31 -8.29
C PHE A 210 -9.73 -8.84 -7.93
N ARG A 211 -8.72 -9.25 -8.69
CA ARG A 211 -7.36 -8.81 -8.47
C ARG A 211 -7.05 -7.60 -9.34
N GLY A 212 -6.20 -6.79 -8.85
CA GLY A 212 -5.67 -5.69 -9.61
C GLY A 212 -5.76 -4.39 -8.85
N TRP A 213 -5.09 -3.51 -9.42
CA TRP A 213 -4.91 -2.16 -9.06
C TRP A 213 -6.23 -1.44 -8.96
N THR A 214 -6.57 -0.93 -7.82
CA THR A 214 -7.84 -0.27 -7.56
C THR A 214 -9.08 -1.04 -8.00
N GLY A 215 -8.90 -2.29 -8.41
CA GLY A 215 -9.85 -3.13 -9.13
C GLY A 215 -11.29 -2.94 -8.77
N THR A 216 -11.60 -3.23 -7.56
CA THR A 216 -12.96 -3.07 -7.12
C THR A 216 -13.16 -1.86 -6.21
N ALA A 217 -12.10 -1.36 -5.55
CA ALA A 217 -12.21 -0.36 -4.48
C ALA A 217 -13.38 -0.63 -3.50
N GLY A 218 -13.76 -1.91 -3.35
CA GLY A 218 -14.92 -2.34 -2.59
C GLY A 218 -16.28 -2.13 -3.28
N SER A 219 -16.31 -1.84 -4.57
CA SER A 219 -17.57 -1.65 -5.33
C SER A 219 -18.23 -2.97 -5.74
N LEU A 220 -17.51 -4.08 -5.68
CA LEU A 220 -18.04 -5.41 -6.03
C LEU A 220 -18.46 -6.25 -4.82
N GLY A 221 -18.70 -5.63 -3.66
CA GLY A 221 -19.11 -6.32 -2.44
C GLY A 221 -17.96 -6.55 -1.45
N VAL A 222 -17.93 -7.72 -0.81
CA VAL A 222 -17.03 -8.00 0.32
C VAL A 222 -16.21 -9.25 0.07
N CYS A 223 -14.90 -9.12 0.00
CA CYS A 223 -13.98 -10.25 0.00
C CYS A 223 -13.83 -10.79 1.42
N THR A 224 -14.12 -12.05 1.64
CA THR A 224 -14.14 -12.68 2.96
C THR A 224 -13.00 -13.66 3.19
N LYS A 225 -12.36 -14.14 2.13
CA LYS A 225 -11.21 -15.05 2.23
C LYS A 225 -10.41 -15.04 0.93
N ILE A 226 -9.10 -15.19 1.04
CA ILE A 226 -8.24 -15.42 -0.12
C ILE A 226 -7.22 -16.52 0.15
N ALA A 227 -6.80 -17.17 -0.93
CA ALA A 227 -5.61 -18.01 -0.97
C ALA A 227 -4.50 -17.25 -1.71
N ILE A 228 -3.31 -17.18 -1.11
CA ILE A 228 -2.14 -16.53 -1.69
C ILE A 228 -0.96 -17.49 -1.81
N ARG A 229 -0.11 -17.26 -2.79
CA ARG A 229 1.17 -17.96 -2.94
C ARG A 229 2.13 -17.53 -1.84
N LEU A 230 2.83 -18.52 -1.27
CA LEU A 230 3.99 -18.32 -0.42
C LEU A 230 5.28 -18.60 -1.19
N HIS A 231 6.38 -18.06 -0.68
CA HIS A 231 7.70 -18.15 -1.30
C HIS A 231 8.71 -18.75 -0.33
N PRO A 232 9.78 -19.39 -0.78
CA PRO A 232 10.79 -19.94 0.11
C PRO A 232 11.42 -18.89 1.02
N TRP A 233 11.61 -19.26 2.29
CA TRP A 233 12.33 -18.48 3.28
C TRP A 233 13.56 -19.27 3.76
N PRO A 234 14.80 -18.81 3.46
CA PRO A 234 16.01 -19.51 3.85
C PRO A 234 16.41 -19.28 5.32
N GLY A 235 15.78 -18.34 5.98
CA GLY A 235 16.11 -17.93 7.34
C GLY A 235 15.53 -18.84 8.43
N PRO A 236 15.82 -18.51 9.69
CA PRO A 236 15.33 -19.28 10.83
C PRO A 236 13.80 -19.16 10.95
N LYS A 237 13.19 -20.19 11.57
CA LYS A 237 11.74 -20.19 11.86
C LYS A 237 11.33 -19.10 12.85
N TRP A 238 12.26 -18.64 13.64
CA TRP A 238 12.12 -17.59 14.62
C TRP A 238 13.33 -16.67 14.55
N ILE A 239 13.09 -15.38 14.41
CA ILE A 239 14.15 -14.37 14.40
C ILE A 239 14.18 -13.72 15.79
N PRO A 240 15.21 -13.99 16.60
CA PRO A 240 15.37 -13.29 17.86
C PRO A 240 15.75 -11.83 17.60
N THR A 241 14.99 -10.91 18.17
CA THR A 241 15.27 -9.48 18.10
C THR A 241 15.58 -8.95 19.48
N ARG A 242 16.45 -7.95 19.59
CA ARG A 242 16.82 -7.30 20.83
C ARG A 242 16.50 -5.82 20.75
N GLY A 243 16.18 -5.25 21.90
CA GLY A 243 15.87 -3.83 22.02
C GLY A 243 14.39 -3.51 21.88
N THR A 244 14.06 -2.28 22.18
CA THR A 244 12.75 -1.69 21.91
C THR A 244 12.80 -1.02 20.53
N ALA A 245 11.72 -1.14 19.76
CA ALA A 245 11.66 -0.42 18.50
C ALA A 245 12.07 1.06 18.72
N PRO A 246 12.93 1.61 17.89
CA PRO A 246 13.41 1.11 16.59
C PRO A 246 14.76 0.37 16.63
N ILE A 247 15.40 0.19 17.77
CA ILE A 247 16.74 -0.40 17.88
C ILE A 247 16.64 -1.91 17.91
N TYR A 248 17.09 -2.55 16.83
CA TYR A 248 17.05 -3.99 16.68
C TYR A 248 18.43 -4.56 16.39
N ARG A 249 18.69 -5.76 16.94
CA ARG A 249 19.83 -6.60 16.54
C ARG A 249 19.30 -7.92 16.04
N ALA A 250 19.75 -8.31 14.86
CA ALA A 250 19.36 -9.55 14.21
C ALA A 250 20.40 -10.61 14.49
N ASP A 251 20.08 -11.55 15.37
CA ASP A 251 20.92 -12.73 15.60
C ASP A 251 20.39 -13.91 14.77
N GLY A 252 21.27 -14.71 14.18
CA GLY A 252 20.89 -15.93 13.44
C GLY A 252 20.33 -15.70 12.04
N LEU A 253 20.59 -14.56 11.43
CA LEU A 253 20.25 -14.25 10.04
C LEU A 253 21.46 -14.38 9.08
N ASP A 254 22.37 -15.30 9.35
CA ASP A 254 23.59 -15.50 8.54
C ASP A 254 23.31 -15.89 7.08
N CYS A 255 22.11 -16.36 6.80
CA CYS A 255 21.60 -16.61 5.44
C CYS A 255 21.24 -15.36 4.65
N CYS A 256 21.23 -14.19 5.29
CA CYS A 256 20.84 -12.92 4.69
C CYS A 256 21.93 -11.87 4.88
N LYS A 257 22.13 -11.04 3.87
CA LYS A 257 22.94 -9.82 3.96
C LYS A 257 22.15 -8.66 3.39
N THR A 258 22.38 -7.47 3.94
CA THR A 258 21.77 -6.26 3.40
C THR A 258 22.85 -5.29 2.95
N TYR A 259 22.56 -4.57 1.88
CA TYR A 259 23.44 -3.54 1.34
C TYR A 259 22.63 -2.29 1.02
N THR A 260 23.15 -1.15 1.42
CA THR A 260 22.72 0.13 0.85
C THR A 260 23.64 0.43 -0.32
N ILE A 261 23.08 0.42 -1.52
CA ILE A 261 23.77 0.68 -2.77
C ILE A 261 23.63 2.16 -3.11
N CYS A 262 24.76 2.83 -3.38
CA CYS A 262 24.84 4.21 -3.80
C CYS A 262 25.10 4.28 -5.29
N PHE A 263 24.29 5.04 -6.03
CA PHE A 263 24.38 5.19 -7.47
C PHE A 263 24.91 6.56 -7.87
N PRO A 264 25.68 6.67 -8.96
CA PRO A 264 26.17 7.96 -9.44
C PRO A 264 25.05 8.86 -10.00
N ASP A 265 24.01 8.26 -10.58
CA ASP A 265 22.87 8.94 -11.18
C ASP A 265 21.63 8.03 -11.26
N TRP A 266 20.51 8.59 -11.72
CA TRP A 266 19.26 7.86 -11.86
C TRP A 266 19.27 6.82 -12.99
N ALA A 267 20.11 6.99 -14.00
CA ALA A 267 20.25 5.99 -15.06
C ALA A 267 20.91 4.71 -14.53
N ALA A 268 21.99 4.86 -13.76
CA ALA A 268 22.63 3.74 -13.07
C ALA A 268 21.70 3.08 -12.04
N TYR A 269 20.86 3.86 -11.35
CA TYR A 269 19.83 3.35 -10.44
C TYR A 269 18.83 2.45 -11.17
N ALA A 270 18.25 2.93 -12.29
CA ALA A 270 17.30 2.18 -13.09
C ALA A 270 17.91 0.89 -13.66
N GLU A 271 19.12 0.98 -14.20
CA GLU A 271 19.85 -0.18 -14.72
C GLU A 271 20.20 -1.18 -13.62
N GLY A 272 20.60 -0.70 -12.45
CA GLY A 272 20.88 -1.54 -11.29
C GLY A 272 19.66 -2.36 -10.86
N PHE A 273 18.47 -1.74 -10.78
CA PHE A 273 17.24 -2.47 -10.46
C PHE A 273 16.90 -3.54 -11.49
N ARG A 274 17.06 -3.23 -12.77
CA ARG A 274 16.86 -4.19 -13.86
C ARG A 274 17.79 -5.39 -13.70
N LEU A 275 19.08 -5.13 -13.49
CA LEU A 275 20.08 -6.20 -13.35
C LEU A 275 19.89 -7.04 -12.09
N PHE A 276 19.55 -6.43 -10.95
CA PHE A 276 19.23 -7.19 -9.73
C PHE A 276 18.03 -8.10 -9.92
N TYR A 277 17.02 -7.65 -10.66
CA TYR A 277 15.84 -8.44 -10.99
C TYR A 277 16.18 -9.58 -11.95
N GLU A 278 16.85 -9.29 -13.08
CA GLU A 278 17.21 -10.30 -14.08
C GLU A 278 18.16 -11.38 -13.56
N ALA A 279 19.08 -11.00 -12.67
CA ALA A 279 20.00 -11.93 -12.02
C ALA A 279 19.38 -12.69 -10.82
N ASP A 280 18.13 -12.37 -10.44
CA ASP A 280 17.43 -12.96 -9.27
C ASP A 280 18.27 -12.93 -7.98
N VAL A 281 18.96 -11.83 -7.74
CA VAL A 281 19.86 -11.70 -6.59
C VAL A 281 19.22 -11.00 -5.41
N ALA A 282 18.33 -10.05 -5.65
CA ALA A 282 17.67 -9.29 -4.59
C ALA A 282 16.44 -10.04 -4.08
N TYR A 283 16.48 -10.48 -2.82
CA TYR A 283 15.32 -11.03 -2.12
C TYR A 283 14.33 -9.94 -1.72
N LEU A 284 14.85 -8.79 -1.27
CA LEU A 284 14.08 -7.57 -0.99
C LEU A 284 14.82 -6.38 -1.60
N GLY A 285 14.08 -5.35 -2.02
CA GLY A 285 14.65 -4.11 -2.52
C GLY A 285 13.73 -2.93 -2.25
N HIS A 286 14.25 -1.86 -1.66
CA HIS A 286 13.43 -0.71 -1.33
C HIS A 286 14.25 0.55 -1.03
N ARG A 287 13.74 1.70 -1.45
CA ARG A 287 14.31 3.00 -1.14
C ARG A 287 13.46 3.69 -0.09
N GLN A 288 13.69 3.41 1.19
CA GLN A 288 12.72 3.78 2.22
C GLN A 288 13.18 4.90 3.17
N PHE A 289 14.47 5.09 3.37
CA PHE A 289 14.93 6.00 4.43
C PHE A 289 14.87 7.49 4.08
N ASN A 290 14.39 7.83 2.89
CA ASN A 290 14.14 9.21 2.50
C ASN A 290 12.99 9.88 3.28
N MET A 291 12.23 9.09 4.06
CA MET A 291 11.18 9.62 4.94
C MET A 291 11.67 10.63 5.99
N PHE A 292 12.96 10.62 6.29
CA PHE A 292 13.52 11.52 7.31
C PHE A 292 13.99 12.88 6.74
N GLY A 293 13.88 13.09 5.44
CA GLY A 293 14.53 14.22 4.79
C GLY A 293 16.01 13.94 4.50
N ARG A 294 16.47 14.40 3.33
CA ARG A 294 17.82 14.09 2.85
C ARG A 294 18.91 14.55 3.82
N ASP A 295 18.77 15.76 4.34
CA ASP A 295 19.83 16.38 5.15
C ASP A 295 19.96 15.76 6.55
N ILE A 296 18.89 15.16 7.07
CA ILE A 296 18.87 14.55 8.41
C ILE A 296 18.92 13.03 8.38
N LYS A 297 18.77 12.39 7.20
CA LYS A 297 18.64 10.95 7.03
C LYS A 297 19.71 10.16 7.78
N THR A 298 20.97 10.47 7.54
CA THR A 298 22.10 9.73 8.10
C THR A 298 22.22 9.95 9.61
N ALA A 299 22.06 11.19 10.06
CA ALA A 299 22.04 11.50 11.50
C ALA A 299 20.86 10.83 12.23
N MET A 300 19.70 10.76 11.58
CA MET A 300 18.53 10.03 12.11
C MET A 300 18.80 8.53 12.22
N LEU A 301 19.41 7.93 11.22
CA LEU A 301 19.79 6.52 11.27
C LEU A 301 20.78 6.25 12.41
N GLU A 302 21.76 7.12 12.63
CA GLU A 302 22.69 7.05 13.75
C GLU A 302 21.94 7.07 15.11
N ILE A 303 20.97 7.97 15.28
CA ILE A 303 20.14 8.04 16.49
C ILE A 303 19.32 6.76 16.69
N LEU A 304 18.73 6.25 15.61
CA LEU A 304 17.82 5.09 15.68
C LEU A 304 18.54 3.76 15.93
N THR A 305 19.83 3.68 15.64
CA THR A 305 20.60 2.45 15.70
C THR A 305 21.55 2.36 16.90
N HIS A 306 21.82 3.46 17.60
CA HIS A 306 22.73 3.53 18.74
C HIS A 306 22.01 3.90 20.03
N GLU A 307 22.11 3.06 21.05
CA GLU A 307 21.41 3.21 22.33
C GLU A 307 21.89 4.44 23.16
N ASP A 308 23.11 4.90 22.91
CA ASP A 308 23.72 6.06 23.56
C ASP A 308 23.33 7.40 22.91
N LYS A 309 22.68 7.36 21.74
CA LYS A 309 22.23 8.54 21.00
C LYS A 309 20.78 8.89 21.32
N GLN A 310 20.48 10.18 21.29
CA GLN A 310 19.15 10.71 21.54
C GLN A 310 18.78 11.78 20.52
N PHE A 311 17.49 12.07 20.39
CA PHE A 311 16.99 13.10 19.46
C PHE A 311 17.64 14.48 19.64
N ARG A 312 18.06 14.84 20.87
CA ARG A 312 18.81 16.07 21.15
C ARG A 312 20.18 16.14 20.48
N ASP A 313 20.72 14.99 20.08
CA ASP A 313 22.02 14.88 19.43
C ASP A 313 21.95 15.08 17.91
N LEU A 314 20.74 15.23 17.34
CA LEU A 314 20.50 15.32 15.89
C LEU A 314 21.31 16.44 15.24
N LEU A 315 21.20 17.67 15.76
CA LEU A 315 21.88 18.83 15.17
C LEU A 315 23.41 18.71 15.26
N PRO A 316 24.01 18.34 16.39
CA PRO A 316 25.45 18.04 16.46
C PRO A 316 25.90 16.96 15.49
N LEU A 317 25.15 15.86 15.37
CA LEU A 317 25.46 14.75 14.45
C LEU A 317 25.45 15.19 13.00
N MET A 318 24.50 16.02 12.60
CA MET A 318 24.44 16.53 11.22
C MET A 318 25.69 17.33 10.82
N GLU A 319 26.40 17.91 11.78
CA GLU A 319 27.62 18.65 11.53
C GLU A 319 28.89 17.77 11.49
N GLU A 320 28.81 16.53 11.89
CA GLU A 320 29.94 15.61 11.85
C GLU A 320 30.37 15.29 10.41
N PRO A 321 31.68 15.39 10.08
CA PRO A 321 32.17 15.12 8.72
C PRO A 321 31.80 13.74 8.17
N ARG A 322 31.85 12.70 9.04
CA ARG A 322 31.47 11.32 8.69
C ARG A 322 30.01 11.24 8.24
N ILE A 323 29.12 11.92 8.97
CA ILE A 323 27.67 11.91 8.68
C ILE A 323 27.37 12.68 7.40
N LYS A 324 28.01 13.85 7.22
CA LYS A 324 27.89 14.64 5.98
C LYS A 324 28.35 13.84 4.76
N GLU A 325 29.53 13.22 4.83
CA GLU A 325 30.06 12.40 3.74
C GLU A 325 29.15 11.22 3.39
N ALA A 326 28.68 10.49 4.41
CA ALA A 326 27.76 9.38 4.21
C ALA A 326 26.42 9.85 3.60
N ASN A 327 25.89 10.99 4.07
CA ASN A 327 24.67 11.57 3.54
C ASN A 327 24.83 12.00 2.07
N ASP A 328 25.97 12.60 1.71
CA ASP A 328 26.27 12.99 0.34
C ASP A 328 26.40 11.80 -0.61
N LYS A 329 27.00 10.69 -0.17
CA LYS A 329 27.11 9.45 -0.96
C LYS A 329 25.75 8.77 -1.17
N MET A 330 24.83 8.86 -0.20
CA MET A 330 23.52 8.23 -0.23
C MET A 330 22.42 9.14 -0.82
N LYS A 331 22.75 10.03 -1.75
CA LYS A 331 21.74 10.87 -2.44
C LYS A 331 20.82 10.05 -3.33
N ILE A 332 21.41 9.13 -4.10
CA ILE A 332 20.66 8.17 -4.93
C ILE A 332 21.06 6.78 -4.45
N ASP A 333 20.21 6.16 -3.66
CA ASP A 333 20.52 4.88 -3.03
C ASP A 333 19.31 3.93 -3.03
N VAL A 334 19.59 2.66 -2.79
CA VAL A 334 18.58 1.63 -2.52
C VAL A 334 19.12 0.67 -1.46
N GLN A 335 18.23 0.17 -0.63
CA GLN A 335 18.53 -0.93 0.28
C GLN A 335 18.07 -2.23 -0.37
N ILE A 336 18.96 -3.20 -0.49
CA ILE A 336 18.65 -4.56 -0.92
C ILE A 336 18.98 -5.56 0.17
N VAL A 337 18.22 -6.66 0.20
CA VAL A 337 18.54 -7.86 0.96
C VAL A 337 18.80 -8.97 -0.04
N ILE A 338 19.95 -9.63 0.09
CA ILE A 338 20.19 -10.91 -0.56
C ILE A 338 19.97 -12.04 0.44
N ALA A 339 19.38 -13.15 0.01
CA ALA A 339 19.11 -14.29 0.86
C ALA A 339 19.47 -15.58 0.12
N GLY A 340 20.28 -16.43 0.75
CA GLY A 340 20.77 -17.67 0.18
C GLY A 340 20.16 -18.90 0.84
N MET A 341 19.75 -19.90 0.05
CA MET A 341 19.32 -21.22 0.54
C MET A 341 20.49 -22.06 1.06
N SER A 342 21.72 -21.63 0.83
CA SER A 342 22.97 -22.19 1.35
C SER A 342 24.05 -21.10 1.36
N GLU A 343 25.14 -21.33 2.07
CA GLU A 343 26.32 -20.44 2.05
C GLU A 343 26.84 -20.22 0.63
N ARG A 344 26.88 -21.28 -0.18
CA ARG A 344 27.30 -21.19 -1.59
C ARG A 344 26.36 -20.30 -2.43
N ASP A 345 25.07 -20.39 -2.20
CA ASP A 345 24.08 -19.56 -2.90
C ASP A 345 24.21 -18.09 -2.48
N LEU A 346 24.37 -17.84 -1.18
CA LEU A 346 24.59 -16.49 -0.67
C LEU A 346 25.88 -15.88 -1.23
N ASP A 347 26.98 -16.63 -1.24
CA ASP A 347 28.27 -16.21 -1.79
C ASP A 347 28.19 -15.92 -3.30
N TYR A 348 27.43 -16.73 -4.06
CA TYR A 348 27.16 -16.47 -5.47
C TYR A 348 26.41 -15.16 -5.67
N LYS A 349 25.32 -14.93 -4.92
CA LYS A 349 24.51 -13.71 -5.01
C LYS A 349 25.32 -12.47 -4.64
N GLU A 350 26.17 -12.57 -3.62
CA GLU A 350 27.06 -11.47 -3.24
C GLU A 350 28.03 -11.09 -4.37
N LYS A 351 28.68 -12.08 -4.99
CA LYS A 351 29.57 -11.85 -6.14
C LYS A 351 28.82 -11.30 -7.35
N ALA A 352 27.60 -11.75 -7.58
CA ALA A 352 26.77 -11.21 -8.66
C ALA A 352 26.38 -9.75 -8.42
N VAL A 353 26.05 -9.40 -7.17
CA VAL A 353 25.82 -7.98 -6.79
C VAL A 353 27.09 -7.17 -7.05
N ASP A 354 28.27 -7.64 -6.61
CA ASP A 354 29.53 -6.91 -6.82
C ASP A 354 29.83 -6.68 -8.32
N ALA A 355 29.61 -7.70 -9.16
CA ALA A 355 29.78 -7.58 -10.60
C ALA A 355 28.79 -6.58 -11.24
N ILE A 356 27.54 -6.55 -10.78
CA ILE A 356 26.55 -5.57 -11.22
C ILE A 356 26.99 -4.16 -10.82
N LEU A 357 27.43 -3.96 -9.57
CA LEU A 357 27.88 -2.67 -9.10
C LEU A 357 29.07 -2.12 -9.90
N GLU A 358 30.05 -2.99 -10.23
CA GLU A 358 31.17 -2.63 -11.09
C GLU A 358 30.69 -2.20 -12.49
N GLN A 359 29.74 -2.94 -13.06
CA GLN A 359 29.20 -2.64 -14.41
C GLN A 359 28.52 -1.27 -14.48
N ILE A 360 27.79 -0.85 -13.43
CA ILE A 360 27.01 0.38 -13.43
C ILE A 360 27.69 1.55 -12.70
N GLY A 361 28.89 1.35 -12.20
CA GLY A 361 29.65 2.37 -11.46
C GLY A 361 29.04 2.71 -10.09
N ALA A 362 28.29 1.79 -9.49
CA ALA A 362 27.69 1.96 -8.16
C ALA A 362 28.59 1.37 -7.06
N SER A 363 28.30 1.67 -5.80
CA SER A 363 29.08 1.20 -4.66
C SER A 363 28.19 0.88 -3.45
N LYS A 364 28.69 0.02 -2.56
CA LYS A 364 28.08 -0.21 -1.23
C LYS A 364 28.46 0.95 -0.30
N SER A 365 27.50 1.42 0.50
CA SER A 365 27.75 2.43 1.54
C SER A 365 28.52 1.78 2.71
N GLU A 366 29.75 2.22 2.97
CA GLU A 366 30.54 1.74 4.11
C GLU A 366 29.87 2.06 5.43
N PHE A 367 29.27 3.24 5.56
CA PHE A 367 28.50 3.65 6.75
C PHE A 367 27.39 2.66 7.10
N MET A 368 26.70 2.12 6.10
CA MET A 368 25.59 1.18 6.29
C MET A 368 26.03 -0.28 6.45
N LEU A 369 27.34 -0.57 6.36
CA LEU A 369 27.90 -1.90 6.68
C LEU A 369 28.24 -2.03 8.17
N GLU A 370 28.23 -0.95 8.94
CA GLU A 370 28.35 -1.04 10.39
C GLU A 370 27.23 -1.94 10.96
N LYS A 371 27.59 -2.79 11.93
CA LYS A 371 26.69 -3.87 12.37
C LYS A 371 25.31 -3.38 12.80
N GLU A 372 25.25 -2.30 13.53
CA GLU A 372 24.01 -1.71 14.04
C GLU A 372 23.11 -1.23 12.88
N MET A 373 23.70 -0.57 11.90
CA MET A 373 23.01 -0.10 10.69
C MET A 373 22.53 -1.28 9.84
N HIS A 374 23.42 -2.25 9.62
CA HIS A 374 23.12 -3.47 8.87
C HIS A 374 21.94 -4.22 9.48
N ASP A 375 21.98 -4.51 10.78
CA ASP A 375 20.92 -5.25 11.47
C ASP A 375 19.58 -4.49 11.43
N PHE A 376 19.62 -3.17 11.62
CA PHE A 376 18.44 -2.33 11.54
C PHE A 376 17.80 -2.39 10.14
N VAL A 377 18.58 -2.17 9.10
CA VAL A 377 18.07 -2.19 7.72
C VAL A 377 17.51 -3.56 7.34
N LEU A 378 18.23 -4.63 7.71
CA LEU A 378 17.79 -5.99 7.46
C LEU A 378 16.42 -6.28 8.08
N LEU A 379 16.26 -6.02 9.38
CA LEU A 379 15.00 -6.25 10.09
C LEU A 379 13.88 -5.32 9.59
N TYR A 380 14.24 -4.08 9.29
CA TYR A 380 13.28 -3.12 8.75
C TYR A 380 12.71 -3.57 7.38
N LEU A 381 13.57 -4.04 6.48
CA LEU A 381 13.14 -4.56 5.18
C LEU A 381 12.35 -5.86 5.30
N LEU A 382 12.73 -6.73 6.22
CA LEU A 382 11.98 -7.95 6.55
C LEU A 382 10.63 -7.65 7.22
N ARG A 383 10.37 -6.41 7.61
CA ARG A 383 9.12 -5.96 8.24
C ARG A 383 8.78 -6.57 9.60
N LEU A 384 9.73 -7.22 10.24
CA LEU A 384 9.50 -7.89 11.54
C LEU A 384 9.36 -6.92 12.71
N GLY A 385 9.99 -5.76 12.62
CA GLY A 385 9.99 -4.76 13.68
C GLY A 385 9.18 -3.50 13.37
N ARG A 386 8.58 -3.40 12.22
CA ARG A 386 7.89 -2.19 11.79
C ARG A 386 6.52 -2.06 12.46
N LYS A 387 6.37 -1.00 13.25
CA LYS A 387 5.05 -0.54 13.66
C LYS A 387 4.32 0.09 12.48
N ASN A 388 3.00 -0.01 12.53
CA ASN A 388 2.15 0.77 11.65
C ASN A 388 2.41 2.26 11.92
N TYR A 389 2.75 2.99 10.87
CA TYR A 389 2.64 4.43 10.93
C TYR A 389 1.17 4.78 10.85
N ASN A 390 0.59 5.10 11.99
CA ASN A 390 -0.72 5.71 11.98
C ASN A 390 -0.53 7.18 11.62
N TYR A 391 -0.58 7.49 10.36
CA TYR A 391 -0.44 8.83 9.82
C TYR A 391 -1.48 9.79 10.39
N THR A 392 -2.58 9.27 10.90
CA THR A 392 -3.62 10.09 11.55
C THR A 392 -3.20 10.64 12.90
N LEU A 393 -2.18 10.08 13.54
CA LEU A 393 -1.65 10.58 14.83
C LEU A 393 -0.54 11.60 14.69
N CYS A 394 0.12 11.68 13.53
CA CYS A 394 1.29 12.53 13.31
C CYS A 394 0.99 13.85 12.60
N GLY A 395 -0.25 14.24 12.49
CA GLY A 395 -0.68 15.34 11.65
C GLY A 395 -1.14 14.85 10.27
N SER A 396 -1.48 15.76 9.41
CA SER A 396 -1.95 15.42 8.08
C SER A 396 -0.78 15.06 7.18
N TYR A 397 -1.01 14.06 6.36
CA TYR A 397 -0.03 13.47 5.47
C TYR A 397 -0.68 13.27 4.11
N GLU A 398 0.04 13.57 3.06
CA GLU A 398 -0.36 13.26 1.71
C GLU A 398 0.75 12.51 0.97
N GLY A 399 0.41 11.39 0.36
CA GLY A 399 1.27 10.66 -0.54
C GLY A 399 0.75 10.78 -1.96
N ASN A 400 1.60 11.17 -2.87
CA ASN A 400 1.31 11.12 -4.30
C ASN A 400 2.07 9.95 -4.91
N PHE A 401 1.33 9.05 -5.55
CA PHE A 401 1.86 7.82 -6.13
C PHE A 401 1.91 7.92 -7.63
N GLY A 402 2.99 7.42 -8.22
CA GLY A 402 3.10 7.23 -9.65
C GLY A 402 3.69 5.88 -10.00
N LEU A 403 3.45 5.46 -11.22
CA LEU A 403 4.07 4.29 -11.83
C LEU A 403 4.78 4.66 -13.12
N SER A 404 6.02 4.28 -13.20
CA SER A 404 6.71 4.25 -14.49
C SER A 404 6.35 2.95 -15.23
N PRO A 405 6.02 3.01 -16.52
CA PRO A 405 5.65 1.82 -17.30
C PRO A 405 6.79 0.81 -17.46
N ASN A 406 8.03 1.25 -17.30
CA ASN A 406 9.19 0.36 -17.20
C ASN A 406 10.37 1.07 -16.53
N VAL A 407 11.34 0.28 -16.08
CA VAL A 407 12.51 0.79 -15.36
C VAL A 407 13.39 1.72 -16.23
N PHE A 408 13.40 1.55 -17.53
CA PHE A 408 14.20 2.40 -18.44
C PHE A 408 13.65 3.82 -18.59
N VAL A 409 12.34 3.98 -18.41
CA VAL A 409 11.69 5.30 -18.41
C VAL A 409 11.78 5.93 -17.02
N ALA A 410 12.08 5.14 -15.99
CA ALA A 410 12.10 5.61 -14.62
C ALA A 410 13.14 6.71 -14.36
N ALA A 411 14.34 6.60 -14.91
CA ALA A 411 15.41 7.57 -14.64
C ALA A 411 15.06 9.02 -15.04
N PRO A 412 14.66 9.32 -16.29
CA PRO A 412 14.24 10.68 -16.64
C PRO A 412 13.00 11.13 -15.88
N VAL A 413 12.08 10.23 -15.58
CA VAL A 413 10.89 10.53 -14.76
C VAL A 413 11.28 10.94 -13.35
N MET A 414 12.26 10.27 -12.76
CA MET A 414 12.75 10.57 -11.42
C MET A 414 13.47 11.92 -11.36
N GLU A 415 14.28 12.24 -12.36
CA GLU A 415 14.95 13.54 -12.46
C GLU A 415 13.93 14.68 -12.55
N GLU A 416 12.93 14.53 -13.42
CA GLU A 416 11.88 15.53 -13.57
C GLU A 416 11.01 15.65 -12.30
N ALA A 417 10.63 14.55 -11.69
CA ALA A 417 9.85 14.54 -10.46
C ALA A 417 10.61 15.19 -9.29
N ALA A 418 11.90 14.93 -9.16
CA ALA A 418 12.77 15.56 -8.18
C ALA A 418 12.87 17.08 -8.40
N ALA A 419 12.96 17.52 -9.67
CA ALA A 419 12.99 18.94 -10.02
C ALA A 419 11.66 19.63 -9.68
N ILE A 420 10.52 19.02 -10.00
CA ILE A 420 9.18 19.52 -9.67
C ILE A 420 9.03 19.69 -8.15
N LYS A 421 9.42 18.68 -7.38
CA LYS A 421 9.34 18.74 -5.90
C LYS A 421 10.21 19.86 -5.35
N LYS A 422 11.42 20.00 -5.85
CA LYS A 422 12.35 21.05 -5.41
C LYS A 422 11.80 22.46 -5.70
N GLU A 423 11.22 22.69 -6.87
CA GLU A 423 10.59 23.96 -7.21
C GLU A 423 9.38 24.24 -6.31
N TRP A 424 8.56 23.22 -6.06
CA TRP A 424 7.42 23.34 -5.17
C TRP A 424 7.84 23.67 -3.72
N GLU A 425 8.87 23.04 -3.17
CA GLU A 425 9.39 23.32 -1.83
C GLU A 425 9.89 24.76 -1.68
N GLN A 426 10.46 25.34 -2.72
CA GLN A 426 10.91 26.73 -2.71
C GLN A 426 9.77 27.75 -2.67
N THR A 427 8.60 27.37 -3.18
CA THR A 427 7.44 28.25 -3.31
C THR A 427 6.40 28.04 -2.19
N HIS A 428 6.43 26.90 -1.50
CA HIS A 428 5.42 26.52 -0.49
C HIS A 428 6.10 26.17 0.85
N THR A 429 6.65 27.18 1.51
CA THR A 429 7.43 27.03 2.76
C THR A 429 6.59 26.71 3.99
N SER A 430 5.26 26.83 3.91
CA SER A 430 4.32 26.46 4.98
C SER A 430 4.07 24.95 5.08
N VAL A 431 4.58 24.18 4.15
CA VAL A 431 4.41 22.72 4.11
C VAL A 431 5.75 22.08 4.41
N ALA A 432 5.78 21.23 5.41
CA ALA A 432 6.96 20.43 5.69
C ALA A 432 7.00 19.24 4.72
N ALA A 433 7.90 19.26 3.75
CA ALA A 433 8.16 18.08 2.94
C ALA A 433 8.90 17.04 3.77
N VAL A 434 8.39 15.82 3.78
CA VAL A 434 9.09 14.67 4.34
C VAL A 434 9.72 13.90 3.20
N GLY A 435 11.03 13.67 3.31
CA GLY A 435 11.73 12.92 2.31
C GLY A 435 12.61 13.76 1.40
N GLY A 436 13.39 14.67 1.97
CA GLY A 436 14.44 15.40 1.27
C GLY A 436 13.96 16.33 0.17
N ASP A 437 14.79 17.26 -0.10
CA ASP A 437 14.54 18.41 -0.98
C ASP A 437 14.35 18.06 -2.46
N SER A 438 14.82 16.93 -2.91
CA SER A 438 14.77 16.56 -4.33
C SER A 438 14.56 15.08 -4.59
N ASP A 439 14.25 14.32 -3.54
CA ASP A 439 14.13 12.88 -3.67
C ASP A 439 12.69 12.44 -3.90
N MET A 440 12.53 11.50 -4.78
CA MET A 440 11.32 10.70 -4.83
C MET A 440 11.25 9.83 -3.58
N GLY A 441 10.06 9.66 -3.06
CA GLY A 441 9.80 8.78 -1.94
C GLY A 441 10.22 7.33 -2.18
N SER A 442 9.63 6.41 -1.50
CA SER A 442 10.02 5.00 -1.58
C SER A 442 9.84 4.40 -2.98
N MET A 443 10.81 3.62 -3.41
CA MET A 443 10.71 2.82 -4.63
C MET A 443 10.89 1.35 -4.33
N SER A 444 10.04 0.55 -4.92
CA SER A 444 10.19 -0.91 -4.96
C SER A 444 10.07 -1.40 -6.40
N GLY A 445 10.88 -2.39 -6.78
CA GLY A 445 10.66 -3.08 -8.04
C GLY A 445 9.27 -3.72 -8.03
N ILE A 446 8.51 -3.55 -9.09
CA ILE A 446 7.19 -4.14 -9.25
C ILE A 446 7.26 -5.15 -10.37
N GLY A 447 7.16 -6.44 -10.01
CA GLY A 447 6.94 -7.57 -10.91
C GLY A 447 7.80 -7.65 -12.17
N GLY A 448 7.73 -8.75 -12.85
CA GLY A 448 8.56 -9.14 -14.00
C GLY A 448 8.55 -8.28 -15.25
N GLY A 449 8.00 -7.09 -15.21
CA GLY A 449 7.94 -6.19 -16.38
C GLY A 449 8.81 -4.95 -16.28
N GLY A 450 9.59 -4.80 -15.22
CA GLY A 450 10.41 -3.61 -15.01
C GLY A 450 9.61 -2.35 -14.66
N THR A 451 8.41 -2.50 -14.13
CA THR A 451 7.60 -1.38 -13.62
C THR A 451 8.13 -0.94 -12.26
N THR A 452 8.21 0.35 -12.05
CA THR A 452 8.71 0.94 -10.82
C THR A 452 7.65 1.86 -10.21
N GLY A 453 7.35 1.64 -8.93
CA GLY A 453 6.51 2.55 -8.16
C GLY A 453 7.30 3.64 -7.49
N TRP A 454 6.77 4.84 -7.43
CA TRP A 454 7.34 5.96 -6.71
C TRP A 454 6.25 6.72 -5.96
N GLU A 455 6.65 7.42 -4.91
CA GLU A 455 5.72 8.08 -4.01
C GLU A 455 6.36 9.35 -3.45
N PHE A 456 5.62 10.46 -3.49
CA PHE A 456 5.95 11.67 -2.76
C PHE A 456 5.23 11.68 -1.42
N PHE A 457 5.97 12.02 -0.37
CA PHE A 457 5.41 12.21 0.96
C PHE A 457 5.43 13.69 1.32
N VAL A 458 4.31 14.19 1.78
CA VAL A 458 4.15 15.57 2.24
C VAL A 458 3.47 15.55 3.60
N HIS A 459 4.06 16.22 4.56
CA HIS A 459 3.37 16.55 5.82
C HIS A 459 2.82 17.97 5.72
N PHE A 460 1.58 18.13 6.07
CA PHE A 460 0.94 19.43 6.12
C PHE A 460 0.03 19.52 7.36
N ASP A 461 -0.25 20.75 7.79
CA ASP A 461 -1.19 21.02 8.87
C ASP A 461 -2.60 21.16 8.29
N ALA A 462 -3.48 20.20 8.59
CA ALA A 462 -4.88 20.21 8.14
C ALA A 462 -5.72 21.34 8.74
N TYR A 463 -5.17 22.06 9.72
CA TYR A 463 -5.82 23.21 10.36
C TYR A 463 -5.27 24.55 9.86
N ASP A 464 -4.20 24.54 9.06
CA ASP A 464 -3.63 25.73 8.43
C ASP A 464 -3.95 25.77 6.93
N LYS A 465 -4.69 26.81 6.53
CA LYS A 465 -5.12 26.99 5.14
C LYS A 465 -3.97 27.13 4.14
N GLU A 466 -2.87 27.76 4.53
CA GLU A 466 -1.73 27.93 3.64
C GLU A 466 -0.95 26.61 3.50
N SER A 467 -0.88 25.82 4.57
CA SER A 467 -0.32 24.48 4.52
C SER A 467 -1.15 23.56 3.61
N ILE A 468 -2.47 23.61 3.71
CA ILE A 468 -3.40 22.88 2.83
C ILE A 468 -3.20 23.27 1.37
N LYS A 469 -3.19 24.57 1.05
CA LYS A 469 -2.96 25.04 -0.33
C LYS A 469 -1.61 24.58 -0.91
N GLY A 470 -0.58 24.56 -0.07
CA GLY A 470 0.73 24.04 -0.48
C GLY A 470 0.68 22.58 -0.88
N SER A 471 0.02 21.74 -0.09
CA SER A 471 -0.19 20.34 -0.43
C SER A 471 -1.02 20.16 -1.71
N ASP A 472 -2.12 20.91 -1.85
CA ASP A 472 -2.95 20.93 -3.07
C ASP A 472 -2.13 21.24 -4.32
N ALA A 473 -1.28 22.25 -4.23
CA ALA A 473 -0.46 22.67 -5.36
C ALA A 473 0.49 21.56 -5.84
N LEU A 474 1.08 20.78 -4.92
CA LEU A 474 1.93 19.64 -5.31
C LEU A 474 1.13 18.58 -6.09
N VAL A 475 -0.06 18.26 -5.59
CA VAL A 475 -0.94 17.27 -6.24
C VAL A 475 -1.35 17.74 -7.63
N GLU A 476 -1.74 19.00 -7.78
CA GLU A 476 -2.12 19.55 -9.09
C GLU A 476 -0.96 19.55 -10.10
N ILE A 477 0.23 19.97 -9.65
CA ILE A 477 1.43 20.00 -10.50
C ILE A 477 1.80 18.57 -10.93
N THR A 478 1.84 17.64 -10.00
CA THR A 478 2.23 16.25 -10.29
C THR A 478 1.20 15.54 -11.15
N ASP A 479 -0.08 15.77 -10.95
CA ASP A 479 -1.15 15.24 -11.79
C ASP A 479 -1.06 15.74 -13.24
N LYS A 480 -0.86 17.03 -13.40
CA LYS A 480 -0.68 17.63 -14.72
C LYS A 480 0.51 17.01 -15.44
N TRP A 481 1.66 16.96 -14.76
CA TRP A 481 2.88 16.40 -15.29
C TRP A 481 2.72 14.92 -15.68
N GLN A 482 2.12 14.10 -14.84
CA GLN A 482 1.88 12.67 -15.14
C GLN A 482 1.00 12.49 -16.38
N ARG A 483 -0.05 13.30 -16.52
CA ARG A 483 -0.93 13.26 -17.68
C ARG A 483 -0.20 13.68 -18.96
N GLU A 484 0.60 14.72 -18.91
CA GLU A 484 1.38 15.21 -20.07
C GLU A 484 2.42 14.19 -20.52
N LYS A 485 2.99 13.41 -19.60
CA LYS A 485 3.96 12.36 -19.91
C LYS A 485 3.34 11.02 -20.28
N GLY A 486 2.02 10.87 -20.16
CA GLY A 486 1.33 9.59 -20.38
C GLY A 486 1.61 8.56 -19.30
N PHE A 487 2.18 8.97 -18.15
CA PHE A 487 2.20 8.16 -16.94
C PHE A 487 0.80 8.21 -16.35
N GLY A 488 0.33 7.07 -15.87
CA GLY A 488 -0.98 7.06 -15.26
C GLY A 488 -1.06 8.07 -14.13
N PRO A 489 -2.17 8.77 -13.98
CA PRO A 489 -2.41 9.54 -12.77
C PRO A 489 -2.34 8.61 -11.58
N ASP A 490 -2.16 9.20 -10.40
CA ASP A 490 -2.22 8.54 -9.11
C ASP A 490 -3.14 7.31 -9.11
N PHE A 491 -2.72 6.26 -8.46
CA PHE A 491 -3.38 4.95 -8.40
C PHE A 491 -4.89 4.97 -8.20
N GLY A 492 -5.41 5.95 -7.46
CA GLY A 492 -6.83 6.11 -7.22
C GLY A 492 -7.59 6.75 -8.37
N ARG A 493 -6.91 7.41 -9.30
CA ARG A 493 -7.53 8.27 -10.31
C ARG A 493 -7.71 7.68 -11.70
N TRP A 494 -7.26 6.46 -11.92
CA TRP A 494 -7.41 5.81 -13.22
C TRP A 494 -8.85 5.49 -13.57
N ASN A 495 -9.68 5.35 -12.57
CA ASN A 495 -11.05 4.86 -12.69
C ASN A 495 -11.99 5.35 -11.59
N SER A 496 -11.52 6.26 -10.73
CA SER A 496 -12.36 6.85 -9.69
C SER A 496 -12.14 8.36 -9.62
N ASP A 497 -13.20 9.08 -9.40
CA ASP A 497 -13.14 10.49 -9.09
C ASP A 497 -12.82 10.65 -7.61
N VAL A 498 -11.54 10.88 -7.31
CA VAL A 498 -11.00 10.95 -5.95
C VAL A 498 -10.85 12.39 -5.48
N ARG A 499 -11.07 13.36 -6.37
CA ARG A 499 -10.58 14.71 -6.16
C ARG A 499 -11.27 15.46 -5.05
N ARG A 500 -12.51 15.10 -4.67
CA ARG A 500 -13.28 15.86 -3.68
C ARG A 500 -14.40 15.04 -3.06
N PRO A 501 -14.73 15.19 -1.76
CA PRO A 501 -16.03 14.81 -1.22
C PRO A 501 -17.16 15.63 -1.83
N ASP A 502 -16.86 16.84 -2.28
CA ASP A 502 -17.71 17.70 -3.11
C ASP A 502 -17.52 17.44 -4.62
N ALA A 503 -16.74 16.47 -5.02
CA ALA A 503 -16.71 15.91 -6.38
C ALA A 503 -18.09 15.41 -6.83
N TYR A 504 -18.98 15.24 -5.90
CA TYR A 504 -20.42 15.10 -6.16
C TYR A 504 -21.06 16.35 -6.79
N ASN A 505 -20.37 17.49 -6.75
CA ASN A 505 -20.83 18.77 -7.27
C ASN A 505 -20.13 19.18 -8.57
N TYR A 506 -19.35 18.30 -9.23
CA TYR A 506 -18.91 18.56 -10.58
C TYR A 506 -20.13 18.81 -11.47
N THR A 507 -20.05 19.86 -12.24
CA THR A 507 -20.94 19.98 -13.40
C THR A 507 -20.69 18.80 -14.32
N GLN A 508 -21.71 18.42 -15.09
CA GLN A 508 -21.55 17.34 -16.07
C GLN A 508 -20.43 17.64 -17.08
N GLU A 509 -20.19 18.90 -17.39
CA GLU A 509 -19.12 19.34 -18.30
C GLU A 509 -17.74 19.09 -17.71
N GLU A 510 -17.50 19.46 -16.45
CA GLU A 510 -16.24 19.20 -15.74
C GLU A 510 -15.96 17.70 -15.60
N HIS A 511 -16.98 16.91 -15.31
CA HIS A 511 -16.87 15.45 -15.26
C HIS A 511 -16.50 14.87 -16.63
N ASP A 512 -17.14 15.31 -17.70
CA ASP A 512 -16.90 14.84 -19.05
C ASP A 512 -15.50 15.24 -19.55
N GLU A 513 -15.03 16.44 -19.21
CA GLU A 513 -13.68 16.90 -19.51
C GLU A 513 -12.64 16.05 -18.76
N PHE A 514 -12.85 15.81 -17.48
CA PHE A 514 -11.96 14.97 -16.69
C PHE A 514 -11.92 13.53 -17.25
N TYR A 515 -13.07 12.94 -17.55
CA TYR A 515 -13.13 11.60 -18.14
C TYR A 515 -12.35 11.50 -19.47
N LYS A 516 -12.48 12.50 -20.34
CA LYS A 516 -11.73 12.58 -21.60
C LYS A 516 -10.22 12.76 -21.38
N SER A 517 -9.81 13.36 -20.27
CA SER A 517 -8.42 13.56 -19.90
C SER A 517 -7.74 12.31 -19.33
N LEU A 518 -8.49 11.24 -19.04
CA LEU A 518 -7.91 9.99 -18.57
C LEU A 518 -6.97 9.41 -19.64
N PRO A 519 -5.81 8.87 -19.24
CA PRO A 519 -4.89 8.22 -20.17
C PRO A 519 -5.54 7.04 -20.93
N GLN A 520 -6.46 6.37 -20.28
CA GLN A 520 -7.18 5.21 -20.83
C GLN A 520 -8.68 5.25 -20.49
N PRO A 521 -9.46 6.14 -21.12
CA PRO A 521 -10.90 6.24 -20.83
C PRO A 521 -11.65 4.93 -21.11
N GLY A 522 -11.17 4.11 -22.05
CA GLY A 522 -11.71 2.78 -22.31
C GLY A 522 -11.60 1.81 -21.14
N LEU A 523 -10.52 1.90 -20.34
CA LEU A 523 -10.36 1.11 -19.12
C LEU A 523 -11.37 1.53 -18.05
N ALA A 524 -11.55 2.82 -17.83
CA ALA A 524 -12.55 3.35 -16.91
C ALA A 524 -13.96 2.93 -17.30
N THR A 525 -14.29 3.00 -18.58
CA THR A 525 -15.56 2.47 -19.13
C THR A 525 -15.74 0.98 -18.85
N TYR A 526 -14.69 0.18 -19.03
CA TYR A 526 -14.75 -1.26 -18.79
C TYR A 526 -14.99 -1.57 -17.31
N GLN A 527 -14.30 -0.91 -16.42
CA GLN A 527 -14.48 -1.07 -14.97
C GLN A 527 -15.86 -0.62 -14.51
N TRP A 528 -16.38 0.47 -15.06
CA TRP A 528 -17.75 0.90 -14.82
C TRP A 528 -18.77 -0.17 -15.26
N LYS A 529 -18.61 -0.76 -16.45
CA LYS A 529 -19.49 -1.84 -16.93
C LYS A 529 -19.46 -3.07 -16.02
N ILE A 530 -18.29 -3.43 -15.51
CA ILE A 530 -18.17 -4.53 -14.54
C ILE A 530 -18.93 -4.18 -13.26
N ARG A 531 -18.76 -2.98 -12.75
CA ARG A 531 -19.46 -2.52 -11.55
C ARG A 531 -20.98 -2.58 -11.74
N GLU A 532 -21.49 -2.03 -12.83
CA GLU A 532 -22.93 -2.05 -13.14
C GLU A 532 -23.48 -3.47 -13.23
N ALA A 533 -22.72 -4.40 -13.82
CA ALA A 533 -23.12 -5.79 -13.93
C ALA A 533 -23.21 -6.51 -12.57
N PHE A 534 -22.32 -6.20 -11.63
CA PHE A 534 -22.24 -6.89 -10.34
C PHE A 534 -22.89 -6.12 -9.17
N ASN A 535 -23.18 -4.84 -9.35
CA ASN A 535 -23.80 -3.98 -8.33
C ASN A 535 -25.01 -3.22 -8.91
N PRO A 536 -26.02 -3.90 -9.46
CA PRO A 536 -27.14 -3.27 -10.14
C PRO A 536 -28.00 -2.39 -9.22
N ASN A 537 -27.96 -2.63 -7.90
CA ASN A 537 -28.71 -1.87 -6.90
C ASN A 537 -27.93 -0.67 -6.35
N HIS A 538 -26.69 -0.48 -6.79
CA HIS A 538 -25.78 0.60 -6.36
C HIS A 538 -25.61 0.72 -4.84
N LEU A 539 -25.71 -0.37 -4.07
CA LEU A 539 -25.66 -0.36 -2.61
C LEU A 539 -24.24 -0.41 -2.02
N THR A 540 -23.21 -0.61 -2.85
CA THR A 540 -21.84 -0.50 -2.33
C THR A 540 -21.45 0.96 -2.18
N SER A 541 -21.24 1.39 -0.93
CA SER A 541 -20.80 2.75 -0.61
C SER A 541 -19.28 2.79 -0.62
N SER A 542 -18.68 3.33 -1.65
CA SER A 542 -17.24 3.52 -1.71
C SER A 542 -16.90 5.00 -1.65
N TYR A 543 -15.91 5.33 -0.82
CA TYR A 543 -15.32 6.66 -0.81
C TYR A 543 -14.73 7.02 -2.19
N TYR A 544 -14.13 6.02 -2.85
CA TYR A 544 -13.69 6.12 -4.23
C TYR A 544 -14.78 5.57 -5.15
N LYS A 545 -15.33 6.40 -6.00
CA LYS A 545 -16.35 5.98 -6.98
C LYS A 545 -15.72 5.67 -8.33
N THR A 546 -16.14 4.58 -8.92
CA THR A 546 -15.83 4.28 -10.32
C THR A 546 -16.47 5.36 -11.19
N MET A 547 -15.70 5.94 -12.10
CA MET A 547 -16.20 6.99 -12.98
C MET A 547 -17.31 6.47 -13.91
N THR A 548 -18.39 7.22 -13.98
CA THR A 548 -19.45 6.98 -14.97
C THR A 548 -18.99 7.52 -16.33
N PRO A 549 -19.09 6.76 -17.42
CA PRO A 549 -18.81 7.30 -18.75
C PRO A 549 -19.72 8.50 -19.06
N PRO A 550 -19.23 9.47 -19.83
CA PRO A 550 -20.09 10.54 -20.34
C PRO A 550 -21.31 9.94 -21.05
N GLU A 551 -22.49 10.53 -20.83
CA GLU A 551 -23.67 10.13 -21.61
C GLU A 551 -23.39 10.36 -23.09
N GLU A 552 -23.51 9.32 -23.91
CA GLU A 552 -23.48 9.49 -25.34
C GLU A 552 -24.65 10.41 -25.70
N LYS A 553 -24.35 11.63 -26.14
CA LYS A 553 -25.37 12.51 -26.72
C LYS A 553 -25.97 11.79 -27.91
N LYS A 554 -27.14 11.19 -27.71
CA LYS A 554 -27.94 10.60 -28.77
C LYS A 554 -28.39 11.63 -29.79
#